data_9a371cec5363a0064590e0e3cabd9672
#
_entry.id   9a371cec5363a0064590e0e3cabd9672
#
_cell.length_a   1.000
_cell.length_b   1.000
_cell.length_c   1.000
_cell.angle_alpha   90.00
_cell.angle_beta   90.00
_cell.angle_gamma   90.00
#
_symmetry.space_group_name_H-M   'P 1'
#
loop_
_entity.id
_entity.type
_entity.pdbx_description
1 polymer ?
#
loop_
_entity_poly.entity_id
_entity_poly.type
_entity_poly.pdbx_seq_one_letter_code
_entity_poly.pdbx_strand_id
1 'polypeptide(L)'
;ETASFWENHGEAHNVDPSKIQTEVFRLPTPCFAEEAGSIVNSSRWLQWHHPGAEPPGEALPDLDILGELHMMLKEMYEKEGGTAPEPITKLAWHYKNPNAPTPEEMAKESNGYALADLTDSDGNIIRKKGELLDGFSQLRDDGTTECATWIFSGSWTQAGNQMDRRDNTDSGLGNTPKWAWAWPANRRILYNRASCNPEGRPWNPDRVLIKWDGKKWGGADVADFKADAAPGSGMNPFIMNEEGVGRLFAARKLVDGPFPEHYEPLESPIGTNPLHPKVVQSPAIRLFDSVKERIGTHEKFPYVGTTYRLTEHFQFWTKSVRLLMIAQPEQFVEISEELAKEKGIEKGDWVKVSSQRAYIKAKAVVTKR
;
A
#
# COMPACT_ATOMS: atom_id res chain seq x y z
N GLU A 1 7.40 -2.67 27.05
CA GLU A 1 6.92 -4.06 27.09
C GLU A 1 6.15 -4.32 28.38
N THR A 2 5.10 -5.10 28.29
CA THR A 2 4.27 -5.42 29.43
C THR A 2 4.75 -6.69 30.11
N ALA A 3 4.55 -6.80 31.42
CA ALA A 3 4.86 -8.02 32.17
C ALA A 3 4.19 -9.26 31.57
N SER A 4 2.98 -9.10 31.01
CA SER A 4 2.25 -10.19 30.34
C SER A 4 2.99 -10.81 29.16
N PHE A 5 3.87 -10.08 28.48
CA PHE A 5 4.71 -10.65 27.42
C PHE A 5 5.70 -11.70 27.98
N TRP A 6 6.32 -11.44 29.11
CA TRP A 6 7.28 -12.32 29.76
C TRP A 6 6.67 -13.45 30.59
N GLU A 7 5.43 -13.26 31.03
CA GLU A 7 4.67 -14.22 31.84
C GLU A 7 3.87 -15.20 31.00
N ASN A 8 3.74 -14.99 29.70
CA ASN A 8 2.96 -15.82 28.80
C ASN A 8 3.71 -17.10 28.34
N HIS A 9 2.93 -18.01 27.75
CA HIS A 9 3.41 -19.24 27.14
C HIS A 9 4.05 -18.96 25.78
N GLY A 10 5.14 -18.46 25.66
CA GLY A 10 5.80 -18.20 24.39
C GLY A 10 7.31 -18.36 24.50
N GLU A 11 8.01 -17.96 23.48
CA GLU A 11 9.48 -18.03 23.42
C GLU A 11 10.12 -17.26 24.57
N ALA A 12 9.47 -16.20 25.05
CA ALA A 12 9.96 -15.36 26.12
C ALA A 12 9.70 -15.90 27.54
N HIS A 13 8.86 -16.92 27.69
CA HIS A 13 8.39 -17.40 29.00
C HIS A 13 9.52 -17.74 29.99
N ASN A 14 10.62 -18.31 29.53
CA ASN A 14 11.76 -18.72 30.34
C ASN A 14 12.99 -17.83 30.15
N VAL A 15 12.84 -16.69 29.52
CA VAL A 15 13.94 -15.75 29.31
C VAL A 15 14.02 -14.81 30.51
N ASP A 16 15.21 -14.73 31.12
CA ASP A 16 15.46 -13.72 32.12
C ASP A 16 15.72 -12.36 31.44
N PRO A 17 14.82 -11.37 31.62
CA PRO A 17 14.97 -10.06 30.99
C PRO A 17 16.30 -9.35 31.30
N SER A 18 16.88 -9.62 32.48
CA SER A 18 18.17 -9.03 32.90
C SER A 18 19.35 -9.48 32.04
N LYS A 19 19.21 -10.60 31.30
CA LYS A 19 20.22 -11.13 30.39
C LYS A 19 20.09 -10.66 28.95
N ILE A 20 19.08 -9.90 28.66
CA ILE A 20 18.88 -9.34 27.30
C ILE A 20 19.87 -8.18 27.12
N GLN A 21 20.68 -8.29 26.06
CA GLN A 21 21.68 -7.29 25.72
C GLN A 21 21.24 -6.38 24.56
N THR A 22 20.03 -6.55 24.06
CA THR A 22 19.50 -5.71 23.01
C THR A 22 19.30 -4.30 23.55
N GLU A 23 19.96 -3.33 22.94
CA GLU A 23 19.77 -1.93 23.19
C GLU A 23 18.51 -1.43 22.45
N VAL A 24 17.67 -0.69 23.14
CA VAL A 24 16.42 -0.16 22.60
C VAL A 24 16.43 1.36 22.70
N PHE A 25 16.42 2.02 21.54
CA PHE A 25 16.27 3.47 21.45
C PHE A 25 14.79 3.82 21.37
N ARG A 26 14.30 4.64 22.29
CA ARG A 26 12.92 5.15 22.29
C ARG A 26 12.93 6.58 21.81
N LEU A 27 12.36 6.82 20.65
CA LEU A 27 12.19 8.13 20.06
C LEU A 27 10.73 8.57 20.29
N PRO A 28 10.48 9.61 21.10
CA PRO A 28 9.12 10.05 21.35
C PRO A 28 8.53 10.71 20.11
N THR A 29 7.29 10.34 19.78
CA THR A 29 6.53 10.94 18.69
C THR A 29 5.23 11.54 19.20
N PRO A 30 4.69 12.59 18.55
CA PRO A 30 3.39 13.15 18.88
C PRO A 30 2.26 12.17 18.51
N CYS A 31 1.09 12.41 19.05
CA CYS A 31 -0.11 11.77 18.56
C CYS A 31 -0.71 12.58 17.40
N PHE A 32 -1.66 11.98 16.68
CA PHE A 32 -2.30 12.62 15.52
C PHE A 32 -2.98 13.98 15.83
N ALA A 33 -3.29 14.26 17.08
CA ALA A 33 -3.85 15.54 17.50
C ALA A 33 -2.79 16.66 17.69
N GLU A 34 -1.53 16.31 17.69
CA GLU A 34 -0.37 17.19 17.92
C GLU A 34 0.44 17.41 16.64
N GLU A 35 0.03 16.85 15.53
CA GLU A 35 0.68 17.01 14.23
C GLU A 35 -0.34 17.17 13.09
N ALA A 36 0.09 17.72 11.95
CA ALA A 36 -0.72 17.78 10.75
C ALA A 36 -0.54 16.49 9.92
N GLY A 37 -1.56 16.10 9.18
CA GLY A 37 -1.46 14.95 8.30
C GLY A 37 -2.78 14.51 7.71
N SER A 38 -2.79 13.30 7.16
CA SER A 38 -3.99 12.68 6.63
C SER A 38 -4.27 11.33 7.29
N ILE A 39 -5.54 11.05 7.49
CA ILE A 39 -6.03 9.76 8.00
C ILE A 39 -6.91 9.13 6.92
N VAL A 40 -6.64 7.87 6.62
CA VAL A 40 -7.46 7.03 5.73
C VAL A 40 -8.26 6.05 6.58
N ASN A 41 -9.57 6.02 6.37
CA ASN A 41 -10.43 5.02 7.01
C ASN A 41 -10.83 3.90 6.03
N SER A 42 -11.48 2.86 6.55
CA SER A 42 -11.95 1.72 5.75
C SER A 42 -13.00 2.08 4.69
N SER A 43 -13.66 3.23 4.80
CA SER A 43 -14.56 3.79 3.79
C SER A 43 -13.82 4.55 2.68
N ARG A 44 -12.51 4.48 2.64
CA ARG A 44 -11.64 5.09 1.62
C ARG A 44 -11.64 6.62 1.65
N TRP A 45 -11.91 7.21 2.79
CA TRP A 45 -11.90 8.65 2.97
C TRP A 45 -10.54 9.09 3.48
N LEU A 46 -9.90 10.03 2.76
CA LEU A 46 -8.71 10.75 3.18
C LEU A 46 -9.18 12.05 3.82
N GLN A 47 -8.90 12.17 5.10
CA GLN A 47 -9.26 13.34 5.91
C GLN A 47 -7.97 14.01 6.35
N TRP A 48 -7.85 15.29 6.04
CA TRP A 48 -6.76 16.09 6.57
C TRP A 48 -7.09 16.55 7.98
N HIS A 49 -6.13 16.52 8.86
CA HIS A 49 -6.21 17.09 10.20
C HIS A 49 -5.09 18.09 10.42
N HIS A 50 -5.38 19.08 11.24
CA HIS A 50 -4.43 20.08 11.70
C HIS A 50 -4.09 19.82 13.16
N PRO A 51 -2.89 20.21 13.65
CA PRO A 51 -2.56 20.06 15.04
C PRO A 51 -3.50 20.89 15.91
N GLY A 52 -4.00 20.29 16.98
CA GLY A 52 -4.82 20.96 17.99
C GLY A 52 -4.01 21.34 19.24
N ALA A 53 -2.79 20.85 19.37
CA ALA A 53 -1.85 21.12 20.45
C ALA A 53 -0.41 20.99 19.94
N GLU A 54 0.53 21.55 20.66
CA GLU A 54 1.95 21.35 20.41
C GLU A 54 2.40 19.97 20.91
N PRO A 55 3.35 19.31 20.24
CA PRO A 55 3.96 18.07 20.73
C PRO A 55 4.56 18.23 22.12
N PRO A 56 4.40 17.25 23.03
CA PRO A 56 4.92 17.35 24.38
C PRO A 56 6.43 17.07 24.43
N GLY A 57 7.14 17.88 25.22
CA GLY A 57 8.56 17.66 25.54
C GLY A 57 9.46 17.61 24.31
N GLU A 58 10.15 16.52 24.09
CA GLU A 58 11.08 16.30 22.97
C GLU A 58 10.45 15.47 21.82
N ALA A 59 9.13 15.31 21.81
CA ALA A 59 8.46 14.56 20.77
C ALA A 59 8.58 15.26 19.41
N LEU A 60 9.03 14.52 18.40
CA LEU A 60 9.16 14.98 17.02
C LEU A 60 8.25 14.14 16.10
N PRO A 61 7.64 14.75 15.08
CA PRO A 61 6.91 14.02 14.07
C PRO A 61 7.73 12.88 13.43
N ASP A 62 7.11 11.79 13.07
CA ASP A 62 7.78 10.66 12.41
C ASP A 62 8.56 11.10 11.16
N LEU A 63 8.05 12.08 10.42
CA LEU A 63 8.72 12.64 9.25
C LEU A 63 10.06 13.29 9.61
N ASP A 64 10.12 14.04 10.70
CA ASP A 64 11.33 14.70 11.16
C ASP A 64 12.36 13.67 11.63
N ILE A 65 11.92 12.71 12.45
CA ILE A 65 12.78 11.62 12.94
C ILE A 65 13.37 10.82 11.77
N LEU A 66 12.54 10.44 10.81
CA LEU A 66 13.00 9.69 9.64
C LEU A 66 13.86 10.54 8.69
N GLY A 67 13.54 11.83 8.57
CA GLY A 67 14.33 12.76 7.78
C GLY A 67 15.74 12.94 8.33
N GLU A 68 15.85 13.25 9.61
CA GLU A 68 17.15 13.38 10.28
C GLU A 68 17.95 12.07 10.22
N LEU A 69 17.32 10.94 10.54
CA LEU A 69 17.98 9.63 10.50
C LEU A 69 18.49 9.31 9.07
N HIS A 70 17.69 9.58 8.04
CA HIS A 70 18.10 9.39 6.65
C HIS A 70 19.33 10.23 6.30
N MET A 71 19.30 11.52 6.62
CA MET A 71 20.37 12.44 6.28
C MET A 71 21.66 12.11 7.04
N MET A 72 21.57 11.77 8.33
CA MET A 72 22.73 11.31 9.11
C MET A 72 23.32 10.02 8.55
N LEU A 73 22.51 9.02 8.25
CA LEU A 73 22.98 7.78 7.66
C LEU A 73 23.62 7.99 6.30
N LYS A 74 23.02 8.84 5.46
CA LYS A 74 23.57 9.19 4.15
C LYS A 74 24.96 9.81 4.27
N GLU A 75 25.14 10.79 5.16
CA GLU A 75 26.44 11.41 5.45
C GLU A 75 27.48 10.38 5.94
N MET A 76 27.08 9.50 6.86
CA MET A 76 27.95 8.45 7.37
C MET A 76 28.41 7.51 6.26
N TYR A 77 27.50 7.04 5.40
CA TYR A 77 27.82 6.19 4.27
C TYR A 77 28.66 6.87 3.21
N GLU A 78 28.46 8.15 2.94
CA GLU A 78 29.29 8.95 2.02
C GLU A 78 30.72 9.11 2.56
N LYS A 79 30.86 9.27 3.87
CA LYS A 79 32.15 9.50 4.52
C LYS A 79 32.92 8.22 4.81
N GLU A 80 32.25 7.20 5.29
CA GLU A 80 32.89 5.98 5.81
C GLU A 80 32.77 4.77 4.87
N GLY A 81 31.90 4.86 3.87
CA GLY A 81 31.53 3.74 3.03
C GLY A 81 30.67 2.72 3.78
N GLY A 82 30.88 1.45 3.54
CA GLY A 82 30.17 0.37 4.22
C GLY A 82 29.57 -0.64 3.25
N THR A 83 28.75 -1.52 3.78
CA THR A 83 28.13 -2.58 2.99
C THR A 83 26.92 -2.04 2.21
N ALA A 84 26.94 -2.15 0.88
CA ALA A 84 25.86 -1.73 0.00
C ALA A 84 25.46 -0.24 0.18
N PRO A 85 26.37 0.72 -0.06
CA PRO A 85 26.12 2.13 0.20
C PRO A 85 25.16 2.81 -0.79
N GLU A 86 25.10 2.33 -2.02
CA GLU A 86 24.37 3.03 -3.09
C GLU A 86 22.84 3.20 -2.83
N PRO A 87 22.11 2.25 -2.24
CA PRO A 87 20.69 2.45 -1.94
C PRO A 87 20.40 3.69 -1.10
N ILE A 88 21.29 4.05 -0.20
CA ILE A 88 21.11 5.21 0.67
C ILE A 88 21.80 6.47 0.11
N THR A 89 23.02 6.36 -0.42
CA THR A 89 23.76 7.52 -0.94
C THR A 89 23.15 8.10 -2.21
N LYS A 90 22.51 7.24 -3.03
CA LYS A 90 21.84 7.65 -4.28
C LYS A 90 20.36 7.94 -4.12
N LEU A 91 19.80 7.74 -2.93
CA LEU A 91 18.44 8.19 -2.62
C LEU A 91 18.46 9.72 -2.44
N ALA A 92 17.62 10.40 -3.19
CA ALA A 92 17.46 11.85 -3.11
C ALA A 92 16.03 12.19 -2.69
N TRP A 93 15.90 12.97 -1.63
CA TRP A 93 14.64 13.56 -1.21
C TRP A 93 14.62 15.02 -1.64
N HIS A 94 13.71 15.35 -2.54
CA HIS A 94 13.59 16.68 -3.14
C HIS A 94 12.68 17.61 -2.33
N TYR A 95 12.67 17.47 -1.02
CA TYR A 95 11.93 18.33 -0.11
C TYR A 95 12.72 19.61 0.19
N LYS A 96 12.02 20.67 0.53
CA LYS A 96 12.63 21.95 0.88
C LYS A 96 13.61 21.81 2.06
N ASN A 97 13.23 21.02 3.05
CA ASN A 97 14.12 20.57 4.12
C ASN A 97 14.06 19.05 4.25
N PRO A 98 15.06 18.31 3.73
CA PRO A 98 15.04 16.84 3.79
C PRO A 98 15.24 16.28 5.21
N ASN A 99 15.70 17.07 6.18
CA ASN A 99 15.74 16.65 7.60
C ASN A 99 14.36 16.71 8.26
N ALA A 100 13.47 17.55 7.77
CA ALA A 100 12.11 17.72 8.29
C ALA A 100 11.13 17.96 7.13
N PRO A 101 10.79 16.91 6.35
CA PRO A 101 9.80 17.00 5.28
C PRO A 101 8.43 17.33 5.85
N THR A 102 7.68 18.19 5.19
CA THR A 102 6.36 18.53 5.66
C THR A 102 5.28 17.57 5.18
N PRO A 103 4.21 17.32 5.95
CA PRO A 103 3.06 16.53 5.51
C PRO A 103 2.45 17.04 4.20
N GLU A 104 2.51 18.36 3.96
CA GLU A 104 2.06 18.97 2.71
C GLU A 104 2.91 18.54 1.51
N GLU A 105 4.24 18.55 1.63
CA GLU A 105 5.15 18.09 0.59
C GLU A 105 4.92 16.63 0.26
N MET A 106 4.77 15.77 1.30
CA MET A 106 4.45 14.35 1.15
C MET A 106 3.10 14.13 0.45
N ALA A 107 2.08 14.90 0.79
CA ALA A 107 0.77 14.80 0.16
C ALA A 107 0.80 15.25 -1.31
N LYS A 108 1.56 16.29 -1.64
CA LYS A 108 1.76 16.75 -3.02
C LYS A 108 2.55 15.74 -3.85
N GLU A 109 3.59 15.13 -3.29
CA GLU A 109 4.33 14.05 -3.95
C GLU A 109 3.42 12.83 -4.19
N SER A 110 2.59 12.47 -3.22
CA SER A 110 1.62 11.38 -3.37
C SER A 110 0.60 11.67 -4.47
N ASN A 111 0.16 12.93 -4.59
CA ASN A 111 -0.73 13.39 -5.66
C ASN A 111 -0.08 13.31 -7.04
N GLY A 112 1.15 13.78 -7.15
CA GLY A 112 1.93 13.81 -8.37
C GLY A 112 1.94 15.14 -9.12
N TYR A 113 2.91 15.23 -10.03
CA TYR A 113 3.27 16.41 -10.80
C TYR A 113 3.38 16.13 -12.29
N ALA A 114 3.24 17.18 -13.11
CA ALA A 114 3.65 17.18 -14.49
C ALA A 114 5.17 17.44 -14.59
N LEU A 115 5.91 16.53 -15.23
CA LEU A 115 7.35 16.67 -15.48
C LEU A 115 7.65 17.40 -16.79
N ALA A 116 6.64 17.54 -17.65
CA ALA A 116 6.63 18.33 -18.88
C ALA A 116 5.25 18.98 -19.04
N ASP A 117 5.10 19.89 -20.00
CA ASP A 117 3.80 20.44 -20.34
C ASP A 117 2.90 19.33 -20.88
N LEU A 118 1.74 19.13 -20.27
CA LEU A 118 0.76 18.15 -20.70
C LEU A 118 -0.27 18.80 -21.62
N THR A 119 -0.55 18.15 -22.73
CA THR A 119 -1.55 18.61 -23.70
C THR A 119 -2.74 17.65 -23.78
N ASP A 120 -3.90 18.18 -24.13
CA ASP A 120 -5.07 17.41 -24.54
C ASP A 120 -4.93 16.89 -25.99
N SER A 121 -5.99 16.24 -26.50
CA SER A 121 -6.03 15.72 -27.87
C SER A 121 -5.97 16.81 -28.95
N ASP A 122 -6.32 18.04 -28.59
CA ASP A 122 -6.35 19.19 -29.50
C ASP A 122 -5.05 20.01 -29.45
N GLY A 123 -4.08 19.58 -28.60
CA GLY A 123 -2.80 20.22 -28.43
C GLY A 123 -2.77 21.39 -27.43
N ASN A 124 -3.88 21.64 -26.71
CA ASN A 124 -3.93 22.68 -25.70
C ASN A 124 -3.21 22.22 -24.43
N ILE A 125 -2.45 23.12 -23.82
CA ILE A 125 -1.77 22.82 -22.54
C ILE A 125 -2.84 22.74 -21.43
N ILE A 126 -2.96 21.56 -20.81
CA ILE A 126 -3.85 21.31 -19.68
C ILE A 126 -3.11 21.35 -18.35
N ARG A 127 -1.79 21.15 -18.33
CA ARG A 127 -0.89 21.30 -17.18
C ARG A 127 0.48 21.73 -17.64
N LYS A 128 1.08 22.67 -16.95
CA LYS A 128 2.47 23.08 -17.16
C LYS A 128 3.41 22.22 -16.35
N LYS A 129 4.64 22.12 -16.80
CA LYS A 129 5.71 21.47 -16.04
C LYS A 129 5.78 22.01 -14.61
N GLY A 130 5.85 21.11 -13.63
CA GLY A 130 5.90 21.42 -12.20
C GLY A 130 4.53 21.62 -11.53
N GLU A 131 3.43 21.67 -12.28
CA GLU A 131 2.10 21.78 -11.71
C GLU A 131 1.59 20.42 -11.19
N LEU A 132 0.82 20.47 -10.11
CA LEU A 132 0.13 19.32 -9.53
C LEU A 132 -0.94 18.77 -10.49
N LEU A 133 -1.08 17.45 -10.52
CA LEU A 133 -2.12 16.78 -11.29
C LEU A 133 -3.50 16.94 -10.63
N ASP A 134 -4.56 17.03 -11.42
CA ASP A 134 -5.93 17.11 -10.91
C ASP A 134 -6.51 15.74 -10.55
N GLY A 135 -5.88 14.67 -11.01
CA GLY A 135 -6.32 13.32 -10.75
C GLY A 135 -5.56 12.28 -11.57
N PHE A 136 -5.79 11.03 -11.25
CA PHE A 136 -5.06 9.91 -11.86
C PHE A 136 -5.26 9.80 -13.39
N SER A 137 -6.33 10.38 -13.96
CA SER A 137 -6.55 10.39 -15.41
C SER A 137 -5.54 11.24 -16.18
N GLN A 138 -4.77 12.07 -15.48
CA GLN A 138 -3.67 12.85 -16.06
C GLN A 138 -2.32 12.14 -15.98
N LEU A 139 -2.23 11.03 -15.25
CA LEU A 139 -1.02 10.23 -15.21
C LEU A 139 -0.74 9.59 -16.58
N ARG A 140 0.52 9.57 -16.98
CA ARG A 140 1.01 9.03 -18.24
C ARG A 140 2.18 8.09 -18.00
N ASP A 141 2.31 7.08 -18.82
CA ASP A 141 3.39 6.08 -18.79
C ASP A 141 4.59 6.44 -19.69
N ASP A 142 4.57 7.65 -20.26
CA ASP A 142 5.60 8.17 -21.17
C ASP A 142 6.72 8.97 -20.48
N GLY A 143 6.70 9.03 -19.12
CA GLY A 143 7.68 9.79 -18.33
C GLY A 143 7.40 11.30 -18.23
N THR A 144 6.24 11.77 -18.69
CA THR A 144 5.84 13.19 -18.57
C THR A 144 5.12 13.51 -17.28
N THR A 145 4.83 12.52 -16.45
CA THR A 145 4.22 12.67 -15.13
C THR A 145 4.89 11.77 -14.11
N GLU A 146 4.80 12.14 -12.83
CA GLU A 146 5.19 11.31 -11.70
C GLU A 146 4.17 11.40 -10.58
N CYS A 147 4.09 10.37 -9.74
CA CYS A 147 3.40 10.36 -8.46
C CYS A 147 3.97 9.27 -7.57
N ALA A 148 3.97 9.47 -6.26
CA ALA A 148 4.36 8.41 -5.33
C ALA A 148 3.24 7.37 -5.18
N THR A 149 1.97 7.78 -5.25
CA THR A 149 0.84 6.86 -5.06
C THR A 149 -0.34 7.25 -5.96
N TRP A 150 -0.44 6.61 -7.11
CA TRP A 150 -1.41 6.93 -8.16
C TRP A 150 -2.87 7.01 -7.70
N ILE A 151 -3.27 6.17 -6.75
CA ILE A 151 -4.64 6.16 -6.22
C ILE A 151 -4.99 7.45 -5.45
N PHE A 152 -3.99 8.20 -4.99
CA PHE A 152 -4.16 9.46 -4.27
C PHE A 152 -4.06 10.69 -5.18
N SER A 153 -3.81 10.51 -6.48
CA SER A 153 -3.84 11.62 -7.44
C SER A 153 -5.23 12.27 -7.47
N GLY A 154 -5.25 13.58 -7.24
CA GLY A 154 -6.45 14.39 -7.05
C GLY A 154 -6.73 14.76 -5.60
N SER A 155 -5.97 14.22 -4.62
CA SER A 155 -6.12 14.56 -3.20
C SER A 155 -5.55 15.94 -2.85
N TRP A 156 -4.55 16.40 -3.60
CA TRP A 156 -4.00 17.75 -3.52
C TRP A 156 -3.77 18.31 -4.91
N THR A 157 -4.56 19.30 -5.31
CA THR A 157 -4.51 19.87 -6.66
C THR A 157 -4.07 21.33 -6.64
N GLN A 158 -4.04 21.98 -7.82
CA GLN A 158 -3.84 23.44 -7.89
C GLN A 158 -4.93 24.22 -7.15
N ALA A 159 -6.11 23.65 -6.94
CA ALA A 159 -7.18 24.24 -6.13
C ALA A 159 -6.96 24.06 -4.61
N GLY A 160 -5.85 23.42 -4.20
CA GLY A 160 -5.48 23.19 -2.81
C GLY A 160 -5.79 21.78 -2.31
N ASN A 161 -5.74 21.62 -1.00
CA ASN A 161 -5.94 20.35 -0.29
C ASN A 161 -7.41 19.90 -0.35
N GLN A 162 -7.68 18.86 -1.14
CA GLN A 162 -9.03 18.32 -1.29
C GLN A 162 -9.46 17.45 -0.10
N MET A 163 -8.50 16.98 0.71
CA MET A 163 -8.75 16.19 1.91
C MET A 163 -9.26 17.06 3.07
N ASP A 164 -8.99 18.36 3.01
CA ASP A 164 -9.40 19.33 4.03
C ASP A 164 -10.80 19.92 3.84
N ARG A 165 -11.54 19.47 2.83
CA ARG A 165 -12.92 19.90 2.59
C ARG A 165 -13.84 19.47 3.74
N ARG A 166 -14.77 20.34 4.13
CA ARG A 166 -15.68 20.13 5.28
C ARG A 166 -17.15 20.35 4.95
N ASP A 167 -17.49 20.41 3.66
CA ASP A 167 -18.90 20.48 3.24
C ASP A 167 -19.52 19.08 3.37
N ASN A 168 -20.33 18.89 4.40
CA ASN A 168 -21.01 17.65 4.72
C ASN A 168 -22.43 17.57 4.17
N THR A 169 -22.78 18.42 3.20
CA THR A 169 -24.07 18.34 2.51
C THR A 169 -24.24 16.97 1.88
N ASP A 170 -25.24 16.25 2.36
CA ASP A 170 -25.59 14.92 1.85
C ASP A 170 -26.40 15.05 0.54
N SER A 171 -26.13 14.14 -0.39
CA SER A 171 -26.91 13.97 -1.63
C SER A 171 -28.23 13.22 -1.42
N GLY A 172 -28.57 12.85 -0.18
CA GLY A 172 -29.67 11.95 0.16
C GLY A 172 -29.29 10.46 0.10
N LEU A 173 -28.02 10.17 -0.14
CA LEU A 173 -27.48 8.80 -0.27
C LEU A 173 -26.45 8.45 0.84
N GLY A 174 -26.17 9.38 1.75
CA GLY A 174 -25.17 9.21 2.79
C GLY A 174 -23.72 9.29 2.29
N ASN A 175 -23.47 9.87 1.12
CA ASN A 175 -22.16 9.87 0.50
C ASN A 175 -21.39 11.20 0.58
N THR A 176 -21.98 12.26 1.10
CA THR A 176 -21.36 13.60 1.32
C THR A 176 -20.20 13.93 0.36
N PRO A 177 -20.45 14.12 -0.94
CA PRO A 177 -19.41 14.10 -1.99
C PRO A 177 -18.41 15.25 -1.92
N LYS A 178 -18.70 16.29 -1.13
CA LYS A 178 -17.83 17.45 -0.96
C LYS A 178 -17.13 17.50 0.40
N TRP A 179 -17.23 16.44 1.20
CA TRP A 179 -16.54 16.34 2.47
C TRP A 179 -15.30 15.48 2.34
N ALA A 180 -14.13 15.94 2.76
CA ALA A 180 -12.86 15.26 2.59
C ALA A 180 -12.60 14.80 1.13
N TRP A 181 -11.76 13.80 0.92
CA TRP A 181 -11.50 13.21 -0.38
C TRP A 181 -11.60 11.68 -0.30
N ALA A 182 -12.13 11.03 -1.32
CA ALA A 182 -12.26 9.57 -1.34
C ALA A 182 -11.38 8.95 -2.43
N TRP A 183 -10.70 7.88 -2.13
CA TRP A 183 -9.92 7.14 -3.12
C TRP A 183 -10.68 5.88 -3.60
N PRO A 184 -10.45 5.39 -4.83
CA PRO A 184 -9.68 6.06 -5.88
C PRO A 184 -10.48 7.17 -6.56
N ALA A 185 -9.74 8.19 -7.01
CA ALA A 185 -10.28 9.24 -7.87
C ALA A 185 -11.53 9.96 -7.33
N ASN A 186 -11.56 10.23 -6.03
CA ASN A 186 -12.66 10.89 -5.34
C ASN A 186 -14.03 10.19 -5.47
N ARG A 187 -14.04 8.89 -5.66
CA ARG A 187 -15.26 8.08 -5.71
C ARG A 187 -15.73 7.69 -4.32
N ARG A 188 -17.00 7.93 -4.03
CA ARG A 188 -17.60 7.57 -2.74
C ARG A 188 -18.12 6.15 -2.70
N ILE A 189 -18.66 5.67 -3.81
CA ILE A 189 -19.24 4.34 -3.95
C ILE A 189 -18.54 3.64 -5.11
N LEU A 190 -17.94 2.47 -4.86
CA LEU A 190 -17.40 1.63 -5.91
C LEU A 190 -18.53 0.86 -6.58
N TYR A 191 -18.33 0.56 -7.86
CA TYR A 191 -19.31 -0.16 -8.69
C TYR A 191 -20.68 0.51 -8.70
N ASN A 192 -20.70 1.84 -8.62
CA ASN A 192 -21.94 2.62 -8.63
C ASN A 192 -22.76 2.43 -9.90
N ARG A 193 -22.15 1.96 -10.98
CA ARG A 193 -22.85 1.57 -12.20
C ARG A 193 -23.86 0.42 -11.99
N ALA A 194 -23.65 -0.45 -11.00
CA ALA A 194 -24.59 -1.49 -10.63
C ALA A 194 -25.97 -0.94 -10.16
N SER A 195 -26.05 0.37 -9.87
CA SER A 195 -27.31 1.05 -9.58
C SER A 195 -28.19 1.31 -10.80
N CYS A 196 -27.72 0.96 -11.99
CA CYS A 196 -28.40 1.16 -13.26
C CYS A 196 -28.58 -0.16 -14.02
N ASN A 197 -29.58 -0.19 -14.89
CA ASN A 197 -29.72 -1.22 -15.90
C ASN A 197 -28.64 -1.06 -17.02
N PRO A 198 -28.49 -2.03 -17.94
CA PRO A 198 -27.52 -1.97 -19.03
C PRO A 198 -27.61 -0.74 -19.93
N GLU A 199 -28.78 -0.11 -20.04
CA GLU A 199 -29.02 1.11 -20.81
C GLU A 199 -28.71 2.39 -20.02
N GLY A 200 -28.31 2.28 -18.77
CA GLY A 200 -27.94 3.43 -17.92
C GLY A 200 -29.14 4.10 -17.24
N ARG A 201 -30.27 3.40 -17.12
CA ARG A 201 -31.44 3.88 -16.35
C ARG A 201 -31.33 3.36 -14.92
N PRO A 202 -31.45 4.24 -13.89
CA PRO A 202 -31.39 3.82 -12.50
C PRO A 202 -32.47 2.79 -12.16
N TRP A 203 -32.10 1.77 -11.37
CA TRP A 203 -33.06 0.81 -10.82
C TRP A 203 -34.07 1.47 -9.88
N ASN A 204 -33.59 2.46 -9.11
CA ASN A 204 -34.44 3.26 -8.25
C ASN A 204 -34.37 4.74 -8.71
N PRO A 205 -35.38 5.25 -9.38
CA PRO A 205 -35.38 6.63 -9.88
C PRO A 205 -35.43 7.69 -8.76
N ASP A 206 -35.86 7.33 -7.55
CA ASP A 206 -35.92 8.23 -6.40
C ASP A 206 -34.57 8.35 -5.66
N ARG A 207 -33.64 7.45 -5.94
CA ARG A 207 -32.30 7.40 -5.32
C ARG A 207 -31.22 7.13 -6.34
N VAL A 208 -30.99 8.10 -7.21
CA VAL A 208 -30.06 8.00 -8.35
C VAL A 208 -28.62 8.17 -7.85
N LEU A 209 -27.84 7.09 -7.89
CA LEU A 209 -26.39 7.16 -7.71
C LEU A 209 -25.72 7.73 -8.96
N ILE A 210 -25.89 7.06 -10.10
CA ILE A 210 -25.49 7.54 -11.43
C ILE A 210 -26.58 7.20 -12.44
N LYS A 211 -26.59 7.92 -13.56
CA LYS A 211 -27.41 7.64 -14.73
C LYS A 211 -26.71 8.09 -16.01
N TRP A 212 -27.08 7.51 -17.12
CA TRP A 212 -26.67 7.98 -18.44
C TRP A 212 -27.60 9.08 -18.95
N ASP A 213 -27.06 10.23 -19.37
CA ASP A 213 -27.81 11.36 -19.86
C ASP A 213 -27.89 11.45 -21.41
N GLY A 214 -27.32 10.43 -22.09
CA GLY A 214 -27.19 10.41 -23.55
C GLY A 214 -25.78 10.78 -24.03
N LYS A 215 -24.95 11.39 -23.19
CA LYS A 215 -23.57 11.79 -23.50
C LYS A 215 -22.56 11.34 -22.46
N LYS A 216 -22.94 11.39 -21.19
CA LYS A 216 -22.08 11.04 -20.08
C LYS A 216 -22.86 10.43 -18.92
N TRP A 217 -22.14 9.74 -18.06
CA TRP A 217 -22.63 9.28 -16.77
C TRP A 217 -22.52 10.40 -15.76
N GLY A 218 -23.58 10.65 -15.02
CA GLY A 218 -23.65 11.64 -13.96
C GLY A 218 -24.71 11.27 -12.92
N GLY A 219 -24.67 11.95 -11.78
CA GLY A 219 -25.59 11.70 -10.65
C GLY A 219 -25.02 12.23 -9.36
N ALA A 220 -25.40 11.60 -8.24
CA ALA A 220 -24.94 11.97 -6.90
C ALA A 220 -23.50 11.51 -6.59
N ASP A 221 -22.94 10.60 -7.40
CA ASP A 221 -21.57 10.12 -7.26
C ASP A 221 -20.82 10.21 -8.59
N VAL A 222 -19.51 10.09 -8.54
CA VAL A 222 -18.63 10.04 -9.72
C VAL A 222 -18.68 8.64 -10.29
N ALA A 223 -18.84 8.52 -11.62
CA ALA A 223 -18.85 7.22 -12.29
C ALA A 223 -17.58 6.43 -11.98
N ASP A 224 -17.71 5.13 -11.71
CA ASP A 224 -16.61 4.22 -11.38
C ASP A 224 -15.81 3.73 -12.60
N PHE A 225 -16.07 4.32 -13.75
CA PHE A 225 -15.41 4.08 -15.03
C PHE A 225 -15.41 5.37 -15.85
N LYS A 226 -14.93 5.31 -17.09
CA LYS A 226 -14.84 6.48 -17.95
C LYS A 226 -16.23 7.11 -18.16
N ALA A 227 -16.35 8.39 -17.77
CA ALA A 227 -17.66 9.06 -17.69
C ALA A 227 -18.40 9.19 -19.04
N ASP A 228 -17.67 9.21 -20.16
CA ASP A 228 -18.19 9.29 -21.52
C ASP A 228 -18.39 7.92 -22.20
N ALA A 229 -18.08 6.82 -21.51
CA ALA A 229 -18.27 5.48 -22.05
C ALA A 229 -19.77 5.13 -22.12
N ALA A 230 -20.32 5.12 -23.33
CA ALA A 230 -21.75 4.84 -23.55
C ALA A 230 -22.17 3.46 -23.01
N PRO A 231 -23.44 3.30 -22.60
CA PRO A 231 -24.01 1.99 -22.30
C PRO A 231 -23.76 1.00 -23.46
N GLY A 232 -23.38 -0.24 -23.13
CA GLY A 232 -23.09 -1.24 -24.16
C GLY A 232 -21.73 -1.12 -24.84
N SER A 233 -20.88 -0.15 -24.47
CA SER A 233 -19.52 0.03 -25.03
C SER A 233 -18.53 -1.06 -24.63
N GLY A 234 -18.92 -2.03 -23.79
CA GLY A 234 -18.07 -3.09 -23.28
C GLY A 234 -17.28 -2.73 -22.02
N MET A 235 -17.44 -1.51 -21.52
CA MET A 235 -16.83 -1.01 -20.27
C MET A 235 -17.75 -1.28 -19.07
N ASN A 236 -18.22 -2.54 -18.93
CA ASN A 236 -19.14 -2.94 -17.87
C ASN A 236 -18.40 -3.87 -16.89
N PRO A 237 -17.67 -3.36 -15.89
CA PRO A 237 -16.91 -4.20 -15.00
C PRO A 237 -17.79 -5.06 -14.09
N PHE A 238 -19.05 -4.63 -13.89
CA PHE A 238 -19.90 -5.24 -12.88
C PHE A 238 -21.38 -5.04 -13.21
N ILE A 239 -22.17 -6.09 -13.08
CA ILE A 239 -23.64 -6.05 -13.24
C ILE A 239 -24.30 -6.72 -12.03
N MET A 240 -25.17 -5.99 -11.38
CA MET A 240 -26.12 -6.53 -10.41
C MET A 240 -27.33 -7.05 -11.16
N ASN A 241 -27.69 -8.32 -11.00
CA ASN A 241 -28.88 -8.88 -11.57
C ASN A 241 -30.07 -8.85 -10.60
N GLU A 242 -31.26 -9.24 -11.08
CA GLU A 242 -32.50 -9.23 -10.28
C GLU A 242 -32.46 -10.14 -9.04
N GLU A 243 -31.58 -11.12 -9.02
CA GLU A 243 -31.34 -12.02 -7.88
C GLU A 243 -30.62 -11.30 -6.73
N GLY A 244 -30.20 -10.06 -6.92
CA GLY A 244 -29.40 -9.32 -5.94
C GLY A 244 -27.94 -9.77 -5.83
N VAL A 245 -27.46 -10.58 -6.76
CA VAL A 245 -26.09 -11.09 -6.84
C VAL A 245 -25.29 -10.26 -7.82
N GLY A 246 -24.18 -9.72 -7.35
CA GLY A 246 -23.20 -9.07 -8.21
C GLY A 246 -22.36 -10.09 -8.97
N ARG A 247 -22.28 -9.96 -10.29
CA ARG A 247 -21.43 -10.80 -11.13
C ARG A 247 -20.38 -9.95 -11.83
N LEU A 248 -19.11 -10.30 -11.62
CA LEU A 248 -17.99 -9.68 -12.32
C LEU A 248 -17.75 -10.43 -13.62
N PHE A 249 -17.74 -9.73 -14.73
CA PHE A 249 -17.32 -10.29 -16.00
C PHE A 249 -16.76 -9.21 -16.93
N ALA A 250 -15.85 -9.64 -17.80
CA ALA A 250 -15.35 -8.82 -18.88
C ALA A 250 -16.09 -9.19 -20.16
N ALA A 251 -16.82 -8.24 -20.75
CA ALA A 251 -17.66 -8.49 -21.92
C ALA A 251 -16.86 -8.87 -23.18
N ARG A 252 -15.61 -8.40 -23.30
CA ARG A 252 -14.74 -8.66 -24.47
C ARG A 252 -13.35 -9.11 -24.08
N LYS A 253 -12.61 -8.28 -23.39
CA LYS A 253 -11.29 -8.57 -22.81
C LYS A 253 -11.01 -7.66 -21.64
N LEU A 254 -10.11 -8.07 -20.77
CA LEU A 254 -9.56 -7.22 -19.73
C LEU A 254 -8.56 -6.24 -20.36
N VAL A 255 -8.53 -4.98 -19.89
CA VAL A 255 -7.58 -3.97 -20.35
C VAL A 255 -6.18 -4.35 -19.91
N ASP A 256 -6.04 -4.79 -18.66
CA ASP A 256 -4.77 -5.15 -18.03
C ASP A 256 -4.45 -6.65 -18.08
N GLY A 257 -5.06 -7.37 -19.03
CA GLY A 257 -4.93 -8.81 -19.13
C GLY A 257 -5.86 -9.59 -18.18
N PRO A 258 -5.77 -10.93 -18.14
CA PRO A 258 -6.65 -11.78 -17.33
C PRO A 258 -6.41 -11.65 -15.81
N PHE A 259 -5.23 -11.19 -15.41
CA PHE A 259 -4.84 -10.97 -14.04
C PHE A 259 -4.05 -9.67 -13.94
N PRO A 260 -3.93 -9.05 -12.76
CA PRO A 260 -2.93 -8.03 -12.52
C PRO A 260 -1.56 -8.54 -12.98
N GLU A 261 -0.76 -7.66 -13.55
CA GLU A 261 0.57 -8.02 -13.98
C GLU A 261 1.39 -8.51 -12.79
N HIS A 262 1.97 -9.69 -12.92
CA HIS A 262 2.76 -10.33 -11.87
C HIS A 262 4.23 -10.29 -12.24
N TYR A 263 5.03 -9.74 -11.35
CA TYR A 263 6.48 -9.73 -11.45
C TYR A 263 7.08 -10.73 -10.48
N GLU A 264 8.04 -11.51 -10.96
CA GLU A 264 8.78 -12.39 -10.07
C GLU A 264 9.58 -11.58 -9.06
N PRO A 265 9.66 -12.02 -7.79
CA PRO A 265 10.60 -11.43 -6.83
C PRO A 265 12.04 -11.65 -7.28
N LEU A 266 12.96 -10.80 -6.81
CA LEU A 266 14.39 -10.93 -7.13
C LEU A 266 14.97 -12.29 -6.78
N GLU A 267 14.45 -12.93 -5.74
CA GLU A 267 14.85 -14.26 -5.26
C GLU A 267 13.78 -15.29 -5.58
N SER A 268 13.45 -15.44 -6.86
CA SER A 268 12.50 -16.47 -7.32
C SER A 268 13.21 -17.77 -7.62
N PRO A 269 12.61 -18.93 -7.30
CA PRO A 269 13.14 -20.24 -7.68
C PRO A 269 13.00 -20.56 -9.17
N ILE A 270 12.26 -19.75 -9.91
CA ILE A 270 12.11 -19.84 -11.35
C ILE A 270 12.66 -18.58 -12.03
N GLY A 271 13.33 -18.75 -13.14
CA GLY A 271 13.95 -17.63 -13.86
C GLY A 271 12.95 -16.69 -14.53
N THR A 272 11.77 -17.20 -14.90
CA THR A 272 10.70 -16.43 -15.54
C THR A 272 9.34 -16.93 -15.11
N ASN A 273 8.37 -16.03 -15.02
CA ASN A 273 6.98 -16.42 -14.81
C ASN A 273 6.41 -17.08 -16.07
N PRO A 274 5.88 -18.32 -16.02
CA PRO A 274 5.31 -18.99 -17.18
C PRO A 274 4.15 -18.24 -17.84
N LEU A 275 3.39 -17.44 -17.06
CA LEU A 275 2.28 -16.64 -17.58
C LEU A 275 2.74 -15.31 -18.21
N HIS A 276 3.91 -14.81 -17.80
CA HIS A 276 4.49 -13.56 -18.27
C HIS A 276 6.00 -13.73 -18.57
N PRO A 277 6.39 -14.54 -19.53
CA PRO A 277 7.79 -14.95 -19.72
C PRO A 277 8.74 -13.81 -20.12
N LYS A 278 8.20 -12.66 -20.55
CA LYS A 278 8.99 -11.49 -20.90
C LYS A 278 9.31 -10.59 -19.72
N VAL A 279 8.65 -10.78 -18.60
CA VAL A 279 8.79 -9.93 -17.40
C VAL A 279 9.30 -10.79 -16.26
N VAL A 280 10.56 -10.57 -15.89
CA VAL A 280 11.23 -11.35 -14.83
C VAL A 280 11.05 -10.69 -13.48
N GLN A 281 11.23 -9.38 -13.42
CA GLN A 281 11.11 -8.59 -12.19
C GLN A 281 10.39 -7.28 -12.45
N SER A 282 9.91 -6.64 -11.38
CA SER A 282 9.28 -5.32 -11.50
C SER A 282 10.24 -4.30 -12.13
N PRO A 283 9.83 -3.58 -13.17
CA PRO A 283 10.66 -2.56 -13.80
C PRO A 283 10.98 -1.37 -12.88
N ALA A 284 10.22 -1.20 -11.78
CA ALA A 284 10.48 -0.16 -10.79
C ALA A 284 11.63 -0.52 -9.83
N ILE A 285 12.08 -1.78 -9.80
CA ILE A 285 13.17 -2.20 -8.92
C ILE A 285 14.51 -1.79 -9.54
N ARG A 286 15.26 -0.97 -8.81
CA ARG A 286 16.65 -0.66 -9.12
C ARG A 286 17.59 -1.55 -8.32
N LEU A 287 18.34 -2.40 -9.01
CA LEU A 287 19.33 -3.28 -8.40
C LEU A 287 20.75 -2.69 -8.58
N PHE A 288 21.34 -2.22 -7.50
CA PHE A 288 22.73 -1.74 -7.48
C PHE A 288 23.71 -2.88 -7.42
N ASP A 289 24.91 -2.72 -7.98
CA ASP A 289 25.94 -3.75 -8.00
C ASP A 289 26.36 -4.18 -6.60
N SER A 290 26.45 -3.25 -5.66
CA SER A 290 26.75 -3.50 -4.24
C SER A 290 25.74 -4.40 -3.52
N VAL A 291 24.54 -4.55 -4.07
CA VAL A 291 23.45 -5.35 -3.48
C VAL A 291 23.37 -6.74 -4.11
N LYS A 292 23.89 -6.94 -5.33
CA LYS A 292 23.75 -8.19 -6.10
C LYS A 292 24.23 -9.42 -5.35
N GLU A 293 25.37 -9.34 -4.65
CA GLU A 293 25.92 -10.46 -3.88
C GLU A 293 25.07 -10.85 -2.66
N ARG A 294 24.14 -9.98 -2.26
CA ARG A 294 23.21 -10.20 -1.15
C ARG A 294 21.90 -10.84 -1.60
N ILE A 295 21.72 -11.04 -2.89
CA ILE A 295 20.56 -11.70 -3.49
C ILE A 295 20.85 -13.20 -3.51
N GLY A 296 19.95 -13.99 -2.93
CA GLY A 296 20.02 -15.45 -2.98
C GLY A 296 19.67 -15.98 -4.35
N THR A 297 20.28 -17.08 -4.75
CA THR A 297 19.94 -17.80 -5.99
C THR A 297 19.11 -19.05 -5.68
N HIS A 298 18.34 -19.52 -6.65
CA HIS A 298 17.48 -20.70 -6.45
C HIS A 298 18.26 -22.00 -6.28
N GLU A 299 19.50 -22.08 -6.78
CA GLU A 299 20.38 -23.23 -6.55
C GLU A 299 20.75 -23.36 -5.07
N LYS A 300 20.91 -22.24 -4.38
CA LYS A 300 21.27 -22.21 -2.97
C LYS A 300 20.05 -22.17 -2.05
N PHE A 301 18.98 -21.52 -2.50
CA PHE A 301 17.74 -21.33 -1.74
C PHE A 301 16.54 -21.77 -2.58
N PRO A 302 16.31 -23.08 -2.77
CA PRO A 302 15.34 -23.60 -3.72
C PRO A 302 13.89 -23.59 -3.24
N TYR A 303 13.66 -23.29 -1.94
CA TYR A 303 12.31 -23.36 -1.37
C TYR A 303 11.66 -21.98 -1.35
N VAL A 304 10.38 -21.95 -1.69
CA VAL A 304 9.55 -20.74 -1.63
C VAL A 304 8.84 -20.68 -0.29
N GLY A 305 9.05 -19.58 0.44
CA GLY A 305 8.33 -19.29 1.66
C GLY A 305 7.24 -18.25 1.40
N THR A 306 6.08 -18.43 2.04
CA THR A 306 5.03 -17.42 2.11
C THR A 306 4.52 -17.29 3.53
N THR A 307 3.82 -16.20 3.83
CA THR A 307 3.18 -15.99 5.12
C THR A 307 1.66 -15.99 4.97
N TYR A 308 0.97 -16.41 6.01
CA TYR A 308 -0.48 -16.30 6.12
C TYR A 308 -0.88 -15.69 7.46
N ARG A 309 -2.10 -15.17 7.54
CA ARG A 309 -2.63 -14.57 8.75
C ARG A 309 -3.21 -15.64 9.65
N LEU A 310 -2.73 -15.66 10.90
CA LEU A 310 -3.33 -16.48 11.94
C LEU A 310 -4.56 -15.76 12.51
N THR A 311 -5.63 -16.49 12.79
CA THR A 311 -6.85 -15.94 13.36
C THR A 311 -6.67 -15.52 14.82
N GLU A 312 -5.73 -16.13 15.51
CA GLU A 312 -5.43 -15.92 16.93
C GLU A 312 -4.68 -14.60 17.19
N HIS A 313 -3.97 -14.09 16.19
CA HIS A 313 -3.16 -12.87 16.36
C HIS A 313 -3.41 -11.81 15.31
N PHE A 314 -3.47 -10.56 15.77
CA PHE A 314 -3.36 -9.37 14.96
C PHE A 314 -1.90 -8.87 15.00
N GLN A 315 -1.04 -9.54 14.24
CA GLN A 315 0.40 -9.29 14.18
C GLN A 315 1.05 -9.27 15.57
N PHE A 316 1.87 -8.27 15.87
CA PHE A 316 2.51 -8.10 17.19
C PHE A 316 1.56 -7.52 18.26
N TRP A 317 0.49 -6.82 17.86
CA TRP A 317 -0.41 -6.11 18.76
C TRP A 317 -1.03 -7.00 19.84
N THR A 318 -1.34 -8.22 19.51
CA THR A 318 -2.02 -9.15 20.40
C THR A 318 -1.06 -10.07 21.15
N LYS A 319 0.25 -9.91 20.96
CA LYS A 319 1.27 -10.70 21.68
C LYS A 319 1.28 -10.45 23.20
N SER A 320 0.73 -9.32 23.64
CA SER A 320 0.52 -9.03 25.08
C SER A 320 -0.81 -9.54 25.64
N VAL A 321 -1.65 -10.17 24.82
CA VAL A 321 -2.96 -10.70 25.25
C VAL A 321 -2.82 -12.17 25.67
N ARG A 322 -2.92 -12.43 26.96
CA ARG A 322 -2.66 -13.76 27.55
C ARG A 322 -3.43 -14.90 26.88
N LEU A 323 -4.74 -14.76 26.65
CA LEU A 323 -5.54 -15.83 26.04
C LEU A 323 -5.09 -16.15 24.61
N LEU A 324 -4.73 -15.13 23.83
CA LEU A 324 -4.25 -15.30 22.46
C LEU A 324 -2.85 -15.93 22.44
N MET A 325 -2.00 -15.57 23.40
CA MET A 325 -0.68 -16.22 23.56
C MET A 325 -0.79 -17.68 24.02
N ILE A 326 -1.82 -18.05 24.75
CA ILE A 326 -2.07 -19.48 25.06
C ILE A 326 -2.51 -20.23 23.80
N ALA A 327 -3.35 -19.63 22.97
CA ALA A 327 -3.84 -20.24 21.73
C ALA A 327 -2.72 -20.38 20.66
N GLN A 328 -1.86 -19.37 20.52
CA GLN A 328 -0.75 -19.35 19.56
C GLN A 328 0.50 -18.75 20.21
N PRO A 329 1.28 -19.57 20.95
CA PRO A 329 2.36 -19.08 21.80
C PRO A 329 3.63 -18.70 21.05
N GLU A 330 3.94 -19.37 19.94
CA GLU A 330 5.24 -19.25 19.28
C GLU A 330 5.15 -19.29 17.76
N GLN A 331 6.18 -18.79 17.12
CA GLN A 331 6.32 -18.84 15.68
C GLN A 331 6.57 -20.28 15.20
N PHE A 332 5.99 -20.63 14.07
CA PHE A 332 6.20 -21.93 13.44
C PHE A 332 6.39 -21.77 11.93
N VAL A 333 6.90 -22.84 11.31
CA VAL A 333 6.94 -22.99 9.86
C VAL A 333 6.19 -24.26 9.47
N GLU A 334 5.25 -24.14 8.58
CA GLU A 334 4.50 -25.25 8.01
C GLU A 334 5.26 -25.81 6.80
N ILE A 335 5.48 -27.11 6.80
CA ILE A 335 6.19 -27.82 5.75
C ILE A 335 5.41 -29.09 5.33
N SER A 336 5.57 -29.52 4.08
CA SER A 336 4.95 -30.74 3.60
C SER A 336 5.57 -32.00 4.22
N GLU A 337 4.80 -33.09 4.24
CA GLU A 337 5.27 -34.40 4.68
C GLU A 337 6.48 -34.89 3.86
N GLU A 338 6.51 -34.54 2.55
CA GLU A 338 7.60 -34.90 1.66
C GLU A 338 8.89 -34.16 2.02
N LEU A 339 8.81 -32.84 2.21
CA LEU A 339 9.96 -32.04 2.62
C LEU A 339 10.46 -32.43 4.02
N ALA A 340 9.53 -32.68 4.94
CA ALA A 340 9.88 -33.17 6.28
C ALA A 340 10.65 -34.50 6.21
N LYS A 341 10.19 -35.46 5.43
CA LYS A 341 10.87 -36.73 5.20
C LYS A 341 12.23 -36.57 4.53
N GLU A 342 12.31 -35.72 3.50
CA GLU A 342 13.57 -35.44 2.79
C GLU A 342 14.64 -34.88 3.73
N LYS A 343 14.24 -34.00 4.65
CA LYS A 343 15.17 -33.31 5.57
C LYS A 343 15.34 -34.02 6.92
N GLY A 344 14.61 -35.11 7.18
CA GLY A 344 14.62 -35.82 8.45
C GLY A 344 14.06 -34.95 9.60
N ILE A 345 13.01 -34.19 9.31
CA ILE A 345 12.37 -33.29 10.28
C ILE A 345 11.08 -33.95 10.80
N GLU A 346 10.90 -33.92 12.10
CA GLU A 346 9.67 -34.37 12.76
C GLU A 346 8.82 -33.17 13.21
N LYS A 347 7.53 -33.42 13.43
CA LYS A 347 6.61 -32.40 13.96
C LYS A 347 7.09 -31.90 15.32
N GLY A 348 7.26 -30.60 15.46
CA GLY A 348 7.71 -29.96 16.68
C GLY A 348 9.22 -29.73 16.79
N ASP A 349 10.00 -30.21 15.83
CA ASP A 349 11.43 -29.95 15.76
C ASP A 349 11.72 -28.46 15.56
N TRP A 350 12.82 -28.01 16.13
CA TRP A 350 13.37 -26.70 15.79
C TRP A 350 14.08 -26.75 14.45
N VAL A 351 13.63 -25.93 13.52
CA VAL A 351 14.22 -25.81 12.19
C VAL A 351 14.78 -24.41 11.97
N LYS A 352 15.80 -24.35 11.14
CA LYS A 352 16.42 -23.09 10.68
C LYS A 352 15.92 -22.77 9.28
N VAL A 353 15.21 -21.67 9.14
CA VAL A 353 14.81 -21.13 7.83
C VAL A 353 15.75 -19.98 7.50
N SER A 354 16.47 -20.08 6.39
CA SER A 354 17.52 -19.14 6.04
C SER A 354 17.40 -18.62 4.61
N SER A 355 17.82 -17.37 4.43
CA SER A 355 18.06 -16.73 3.15
C SER A 355 19.56 -16.43 3.00
N GLN A 356 19.94 -15.76 1.91
CA GLN A 356 21.31 -15.26 1.74
C GLN A 356 21.72 -14.27 2.82
N ARG A 357 20.76 -13.53 3.38
CA ARG A 357 21.03 -12.41 4.31
C ARG A 357 20.95 -12.79 5.79
N ALA A 358 20.03 -13.67 6.14
CA ALA A 358 19.75 -13.98 7.54
C ALA A 358 19.07 -15.35 7.70
N TYR A 359 18.80 -15.72 8.96
CA TYR A 359 17.99 -16.88 9.28
C TYR A 359 17.08 -16.61 10.47
N ILE A 360 16.03 -17.41 10.56
CA ILE A 360 15.19 -17.52 11.74
C ILE A 360 15.16 -18.97 12.22
N LYS A 361 14.81 -19.16 13.47
CA LYS A 361 14.46 -20.48 14.02
C LYS A 361 12.98 -20.52 14.30
N ALA A 362 12.34 -21.61 13.98
CA ALA A 362 10.92 -21.83 14.23
C ALA A 362 10.64 -23.31 14.45
N LYS A 363 9.50 -23.64 15.05
CA LYS A 363 9.06 -25.02 15.16
C LYS A 363 8.41 -25.51 13.88
N ALA A 364 8.72 -26.74 13.49
CA ALA A 364 8.11 -27.37 12.34
C ALA A 364 6.71 -27.88 12.63
N VAL A 365 5.77 -27.50 11.75
CA VAL A 365 4.44 -28.08 11.67
C VAL A 365 4.37 -28.88 10.38
N VAL A 366 4.31 -30.20 10.46
CA VAL A 366 4.29 -31.08 9.30
C VAL A 366 2.82 -31.32 8.90
N THR A 367 2.49 -31.01 7.67
CA THR A 367 1.13 -31.11 7.13
C THR A 367 1.10 -31.78 5.75
N LYS A 368 -0.09 -32.14 5.29
CA LYS A 368 -0.31 -32.69 3.96
C LYS A 368 -0.37 -31.65 2.83
N ARG A 369 -0.14 -30.40 3.12
CA ARG A 369 -0.20 -29.31 2.15
C ARG A 369 1.15 -29.01 1.55
#